data_6be2da720005589d20d78014520b4e4b
#
_entry.id   6be2da720005589d20d78014520b4e4b
#
_cell.length_a   1.000
_cell.length_b   1.000
_cell.length_c   1.000
_cell.angle_alpha   90.00
_cell.angle_beta   90.00
_cell.angle_gamma   90.00
#
_symmetry.space_group_name_H-M   'P 1'
#
loop_
_entity.id
_entity.type
_entity.pdbx_description
1 polymer ?
#
loop_
_entity_poly.entity_id
_entity_poly.type
_entity_poly.pdbx_seq_one_letter_code
_entity_poly.pdbx_strand_id
1 'polypeptide(L)'
;MIKLVGVEKTLGGQPVLRGVDLEIPPGKLTTIIGRSGEGKSVLLKHMIGLFKPDRGEVWVDDVEISRLKGTALNDARKRFAMLFQGAALFDSLTVFDNVAFPLREKLELSESDVKRRVGEKLDQVGLTGMGHKFPAELSGGMKKRAGLARALVMEPEILLIDEPTTGLDPLMAKTIHDLIVAMHKTFGFTAVMVSHEIPEIFAISDWVAMLKEGKIAAMAPSQEFQQTTDPDILEFISVGGTVALVHAVREG
;
A
#
# COMPACT_ATOMS: atom_id res chain seq x y z
N MET A 1 -7.55 -1.65 -13.88
CA MET A 1 -6.17 -2.12 -14.19
C MET A 1 -5.20 -0.97 -14.06
N ILE A 2 -3.99 -1.18 -13.45
CA ILE A 2 -2.92 -0.18 -13.47
C ILE A 2 -1.80 -0.72 -14.35
N LYS A 3 -1.28 0.12 -15.26
CA LYS A 3 -0.21 -0.27 -16.17
C LYS A 3 0.88 0.79 -16.20
N LEU A 4 2.11 0.37 -16.04
CA LEU A 4 3.31 1.18 -16.23
C LEU A 4 4.02 0.67 -17.47
N VAL A 5 4.46 1.59 -18.34
CA VAL A 5 5.14 1.26 -19.62
C VAL A 5 6.44 2.04 -19.68
N GLY A 6 7.56 1.33 -19.60
CA GLY A 6 8.90 1.91 -19.71
C GLY A 6 9.18 3.06 -18.72
N VAL A 7 8.64 2.99 -17.49
CA VAL A 7 8.73 4.10 -16.54
C VAL A 7 10.15 4.26 -16.03
N GLU A 8 10.73 5.45 -16.29
CA GLU A 8 12.03 5.87 -15.78
C GLU A 8 11.89 7.03 -14.80
N LYS A 9 12.72 7.03 -13.75
CA LYS A 9 12.78 8.11 -12.76
C LYS A 9 14.16 8.27 -12.16
N THR A 10 14.66 9.51 -12.22
CA THR A 10 15.90 9.93 -11.57
C THR A 10 15.55 10.84 -10.39
N LEU A 11 16.13 10.58 -9.22
CA LEU A 11 15.99 11.40 -8.02
C LEU A 11 17.38 11.74 -7.49
N GLY A 12 17.64 13.02 -7.24
CA GLY A 12 18.95 13.47 -6.74
C GLY A 12 20.13 13.09 -7.66
N GLY A 13 19.91 13.02 -8.97
CA GLY A 13 20.91 12.60 -9.95
C GLY A 13 21.13 11.08 -10.06
N GLN A 14 20.43 10.27 -9.25
CA GLN A 14 20.54 8.82 -9.30
C GLN A 14 19.31 8.21 -9.99
N PRO A 15 19.48 7.31 -10.98
CA PRO A 15 18.38 6.62 -11.63
C PRO A 15 17.79 5.58 -10.67
N VAL A 16 16.52 5.79 -10.27
CA VAL A 16 15.79 4.94 -9.32
C VAL A 16 14.92 3.94 -10.06
N LEU A 17 14.16 4.38 -11.08
CA LEU A 17 13.42 3.49 -11.97
C LEU A 17 14.06 3.57 -13.36
N ARG A 18 14.26 2.41 -14.00
CA ARG A 18 15.10 2.27 -15.20
C ARG A 18 14.36 1.54 -16.34
N GLY A 19 13.13 1.99 -16.63
CA GLY A 19 12.28 1.35 -17.62
C GLY A 19 11.43 0.23 -17.00
N VAL A 20 10.56 0.61 -16.08
CA VAL A 20 9.63 -0.33 -15.41
C VAL A 20 8.44 -0.59 -16.30
N ASP A 21 8.24 -1.86 -16.66
CA ASP A 21 7.02 -2.40 -17.24
C ASP A 21 6.31 -3.24 -16.18
N LEU A 22 5.07 -2.88 -15.85
CA LEU A 22 4.29 -3.55 -14.80
C LEU A 22 2.80 -3.42 -15.07
N GLU A 23 2.06 -4.51 -14.97
CA GLU A 23 0.61 -4.53 -15.11
C GLU A 23 -0.03 -5.15 -13.85
N ILE A 24 -0.86 -4.37 -13.15
CA ILE A 24 -1.54 -4.80 -11.92
C ILE A 24 -2.95 -5.28 -12.28
N PRO A 25 -3.27 -6.57 -12.03
CA PRO A 25 -4.60 -7.10 -12.28
C PRO A 25 -5.67 -6.42 -11.41
N PRO A 26 -6.85 -6.06 -11.99
CA PRO A 26 -7.92 -5.44 -11.24
C PRO A 26 -8.51 -6.40 -10.19
N GLY A 27 -8.93 -5.85 -9.05
CA GLY A 27 -9.57 -6.60 -7.96
C GLY A 27 -8.63 -7.59 -7.26
N LYS A 28 -7.31 -7.52 -7.48
CA LYS A 28 -6.30 -8.39 -6.89
C LYS A 28 -5.42 -7.64 -5.91
N LEU A 29 -4.89 -8.37 -4.92
CA LEU A 29 -3.84 -7.90 -4.06
C LEU A 29 -2.49 -8.30 -4.66
N THR A 30 -1.75 -7.31 -5.18
CA THR A 30 -0.41 -7.48 -5.73
C THR A 30 0.62 -6.91 -4.77
N THR A 31 1.60 -7.72 -4.35
CA THR A 31 2.70 -7.23 -3.52
C THR A 31 3.96 -7.05 -4.35
N ILE A 32 4.56 -5.87 -4.26
CA ILE A 32 5.85 -5.54 -4.86
C ILE A 32 6.92 -5.70 -3.79
N ILE A 33 7.84 -6.65 -4.03
CA ILE A 33 8.98 -6.93 -3.16
C ILE A 33 10.27 -6.39 -3.76
N GLY A 34 11.32 -6.31 -2.95
CA GLY A 34 12.65 -5.86 -3.36
C GLY A 34 13.43 -5.29 -2.17
N ARG A 35 14.74 -5.12 -2.33
CA ARG A 35 15.61 -4.58 -1.28
C ARG A 35 15.22 -3.14 -0.91
N SER A 36 15.61 -2.70 0.29
CA SER A 36 15.44 -1.29 0.68
C SER A 36 16.19 -0.37 -0.30
N GLY A 37 15.57 0.74 -0.67
CA GLY A 37 16.16 1.68 -1.63
C GLY A 37 15.94 1.35 -3.11
N GLU A 38 15.39 0.20 -3.49
CA GLU A 38 15.14 -0.20 -4.89
C GLU A 38 14.09 0.67 -5.63
N GLY A 39 13.39 1.56 -4.92
CA GLY A 39 12.41 2.45 -5.55
C GLY A 39 10.95 2.02 -5.42
N LYS A 40 10.62 1.04 -4.57
CA LYS A 40 9.26 0.53 -4.37
C LYS A 40 8.24 1.63 -4.03
N SER A 41 8.51 2.45 -3.02
CA SER A 41 7.65 3.59 -2.65
C SER A 41 7.61 4.68 -3.73
N VAL A 42 8.69 4.82 -4.51
CA VAL A 42 8.73 5.71 -5.68
C VAL A 42 7.75 5.20 -6.75
N LEU A 43 7.70 3.89 -6.96
CA LEU A 43 6.79 3.26 -7.91
C LEU A 43 5.32 3.50 -7.51
N LEU A 44 4.94 3.30 -6.23
CA LEU A 44 3.60 3.63 -5.75
C LEU A 44 3.22 5.10 -6.00
N LYS A 45 4.17 6.03 -5.78
CA LYS A 45 3.94 7.46 -6.00
C LYS A 45 3.71 7.81 -7.48
N HIS A 46 4.24 7.03 -8.42
CA HIS A 46 3.92 7.16 -9.84
C HIS A 46 2.50 6.67 -10.14
N MET A 47 2.08 5.55 -9.55
CA MET A 47 0.74 4.99 -9.78
C MET A 47 -0.40 5.93 -9.38
N ILE A 48 -0.22 6.75 -8.34
CA ILE A 48 -1.20 7.77 -7.92
C ILE A 48 -0.92 9.17 -8.54
N GLY A 49 0.07 9.27 -9.40
CA GLY A 49 0.45 10.54 -10.04
C GLY A 49 1.05 11.59 -9.11
N LEU A 50 1.55 11.20 -7.91
CA LEU A 50 2.32 12.10 -7.03
C LEU A 50 3.68 12.44 -7.64
N PHE A 51 4.29 11.46 -8.33
CA PHE A 51 5.47 11.68 -9.14
C PHE A 51 5.11 11.54 -10.63
N LYS A 52 5.76 12.35 -11.45
CA LYS A 52 5.74 12.18 -12.89
C LYS A 52 7.00 11.43 -13.33
N PRO A 53 6.86 10.44 -14.21
CA PRO A 53 8.02 9.77 -14.79
C PRO A 53 8.84 10.77 -15.63
N ASP A 54 10.15 10.54 -15.72
CA ASP A 54 11.02 11.29 -16.62
C ASP A 54 10.85 10.77 -18.05
N ARG A 55 10.57 9.45 -18.19
CA ARG A 55 10.15 8.78 -19.43
C ARG A 55 9.15 7.68 -19.11
N GLY A 56 8.41 7.25 -20.13
CA GLY A 56 7.40 6.20 -20.00
C GLY A 56 6.05 6.75 -19.57
N GLU A 57 5.11 5.85 -19.34
CA GLU A 57 3.70 6.16 -19.18
C GLU A 57 3.12 5.41 -17.97
N VAL A 58 2.12 6.01 -17.31
CA VAL A 58 1.35 5.39 -16.23
C VAL A 58 -0.12 5.49 -16.57
N TRP A 59 -0.78 4.34 -16.69
CA TRP A 59 -2.17 4.20 -17.07
C TRP A 59 -3.01 3.63 -15.92
N VAL A 60 -4.22 4.13 -15.80
CA VAL A 60 -5.26 3.56 -14.94
C VAL A 60 -6.49 3.33 -15.81
N ASP A 61 -6.76 2.07 -16.10
CA ASP A 61 -7.65 1.65 -17.18
C ASP A 61 -7.25 2.33 -18.50
N ASP A 62 -8.15 3.11 -19.10
CA ASP A 62 -7.90 3.81 -20.37
C ASP A 62 -7.37 5.24 -20.19
N VAL A 63 -7.03 5.65 -18.95
CA VAL A 63 -6.61 7.02 -18.65
C VAL A 63 -5.10 7.06 -18.35
N GLU A 64 -4.35 7.77 -19.17
CA GLU A 64 -2.91 8.03 -18.92
C GLU A 64 -2.73 9.14 -17.88
N ILE A 65 -2.57 8.74 -16.62
CA ILE A 65 -2.47 9.69 -15.48
C ILE A 65 -1.15 10.47 -15.48
N SER A 66 -0.08 9.95 -16.08
CA SER A 66 1.23 10.64 -16.17
C SER A 66 1.17 11.96 -16.93
N ARG A 67 0.21 12.12 -17.85
CA ARG A 67 -0.01 13.37 -18.62
C ARG A 67 -1.00 14.33 -17.97
N LEU A 68 -1.82 13.85 -17.03
CA LEU A 68 -2.84 14.69 -16.40
C LEU A 68 -2.21 15.81 -15.55
N LYS A 69 -2.96 16.93 -15.42
CA LYS A 69 -2.64 18.08 -14.57
C LYS A 69 -3.91 18.67 -13.96
N GLY A 70 -3.76 19.46 -12.91
CA GLY A 70 -4.86 20.22 -12.30
C GLY A 70 -6.05 19.35 -11.90
N THR A 71 -7.23 19.80 -12.25
CA THR A 71 -8.51 19.14 -11.89
C THR A 71 -8.60 17.71 -12.42
N ALA A 72 -8.20 17.46 -13.68
CA ALA A 72 -8.25 16.12 -14.26
C ALA A 72 -7.39 15.09 -13.48
N LEU A 73 -6.20 15.51 -13.02
CA LEU A 73 -5.38 14.66 -12.17
C LEU A 73 -6.00 14.44 -10.78
N ASN A 74 -6.60 15.48 -10.22
CA ASN A 74 -7.29 15.37 -8.93
C ASN A 74 -8.52 14.46 -9.02
N ASP A 75 -9.25 14.50 -10.13
CA ASP A 75 -10.38 13.60 -10.36
C ASP A 75 -9.93 12.14 -10.51
N ALA A 76 -8.85 11.89 -11.26
CA ALA A 76 -8.27 10.55 -11.34
C ALA A 76 -7.81 10.02 -9.96
N ARG A 77 -7.26 10.89 -9.10
CA ARG A 77 -6.84 10.54 -7.74
C ARG A 77 -7.98 10.20 -6.78
N LYS A 78 -9.22 10.61 -7.07
CA LYS A 78 -10.38 10.24 -6.23
C LYS A 78 -10.62 8.74 -6.16
N ARG A 79 -10.17 8.00 -7.18
CA ARG A 79 -10.26 6.53 -7.25
C ARG A 79 -9.26 5.84 -6.33
N PHE A 80 -8.25 6.56 -5.83
CA PHE A 80 -7.16 6.02 -5.04
C PHE A 80 -7.28 6.38 -3.57
N ALA A 81 -6.80 5.47 -2.74
CA ALA A 81 -6.34 5.80 -1.39
C ALA A 81 -4.93 5.27 -1.18
N MET A 82 -4.23 5.82 -0.19
CA MET A 82 -2.88 5.38 0.16
C MET A 82 -2.74 5.25 1.67
N LEU A 83 -2.25 4.08 2.10
CA LEU A 83 -1.75 3.84 3.44
C LEU A 83 -0.24 4.01 3.43
N PHE A 84 0.25 5.04 4.08
CA PHE A 84 1.68 5.34 4.19
C PHE A 84 2.34 4.52 5.29
N GLN A 85 3.65 4.28 5.17
CA GLN A 85 4.46 3.53 6.12
C GLN A 85 4.27 4.00 7.58
N GLY A 86 4.23 5.31 7.85
CA GLY A 86 3.99 5.90 9.16
C GLY A 86 2.50 6.12 9.52
N ALA A 87 1.54 5.56 8.75
CA ALA A 87 0.12 5.89 8.80
C ALA A 87 -0.20 7.36 8.47
N ALA A 88 0.74 8.29 8.58
CA ALA A 88 0.65 9.71 8.27
C ALA A 88 -0.61 10.39 8.86
N LEU A 89 -0.97 10.06 10.10
CA LEU A 89 -2.06 10.71 10.81
C LEU A 89 -1.67 12.16 11.16
N PHE A 90 -2.65 13.04 11.15
CA PHE A 90 -2.49 14.42 11.65
C PHE A 90 -2.47 14.36 13.19
N ASP A 91 -1.36 14.72 13.80
CA ASP A 91 -1.18 14.66 15.26
C ASP A 91 -2.13 15.61 16.03
N SER A 92 -2.53 16.70 15.39
CA SER A 92 -3.46 17.71 15.94
C SER A 92 -4.94 17.31 15.84
N LEU A 93 -5.27 16.24 15.15
CA LEU A 93 -6.63 15.75 14.97
C LEU A 93 -6.87 14.47 15.79
N THR A 94 -8.10 14.31 16.27
CA THR A 94 -8.51 13.02 16.87
C THR A 94 -8.48 11.91 15.84
N VAL A 95 -8.58 10.64 16.29
CA VAL A 95 -8.76 9.48 15.41
C VAL A 95 -10.00 9.65 14.54
N PHE A 96 -11.11 10.10 15.13
CA PHE A 96 -12.34 10.37 14.41
C PHE A 96 -12.12 11.42 13.31
N ASP A 97 -11.51 12.56 13.64
CA ASP A 97 -11.29 13.64 12.68
C ASP A 97 -10.28 13.27 11.59
N ASN A 98 -9.27 12.46 11.92
CA ASN A 98 -8.36 11.88 10.92
C ASN A 98 -9.12 11.04 9.89
N VAL A 99 -10.04 10.17 10.32
CA VAL A 99 -10.84 9.33 9.42
C VAL A 99 -11.91 10.15 8.71
N ALA A 100 -12.51 11.14 9.36
CA ALA A 100 -13.51 12.05 8.78
C ALA A 100 -12.92 13.01 7.75
N PHE A 101 -11.62 13.33 7.84
CA PHE A 101 -10.96 14.35 7.02
C PHE A 101 -11.24 14.21 5.52
N PRO A 102 -11.01 13.05 4.87
CA PRO A 102 -11.27 12.94 3.44
C PRO A 102 -12.75 13.05 3.07
N LEU A 103 -13.67 12.68 3.95
CA LEU A 103 -15.11 12.84 3.71
C LEU A 103 -15.49 14.33 3.68
N ARG A 104 -15.03 15.10 4.68
CA ARG A 104 -15.31 16.55 4.80
C ARG A 104 -14.67 17.36 3.68
N GLU A 105 -13.47 16.97 3.23
CA GLU A 105 -12.75 17.69 2.18
C GLU A 105 -13.28 17.42 0.76
N LYS A 106 -13.87 16.25 0.51
CA LYS A 106 -14.20 15.82 -0.85
C LYS A 106 -15.70 15.62 -1.11
N LEU A 107 -16.53 15.58 -0.07
CA LEU A 107 -17.95 15.28 -0.18
C LEU A 107 -18.77 16.31 0.64
N GLU A 108 -19.91 16.70 0.07
CA GLU A 108 -20.91 17.49 0.78
C GLU A 108 -21.86 16.55 1.56
N LEU A 109 -21.39 16.05 2.70
CA LEU A 109 -22.15 15.14 3.56
C LEU A 109 -22.67 15.88 4.82
N SER A 110 -23.80 15.41 5.35
CA SER A 110 -24.23 15.83 6.67
C SER A 110 -23.27 15.29 7.75
N GLU A 111 -23.10 16.02 8.86
CA GLU A 111 -22.27 15.54 9.98
C GLU A 111 -22.80 14.22 10.59
N SER A 112 -24.09 13.94 10.47
CA SER A 112 -24.66 12.63 10.87
C SER A 112 -24.18 11.50 9.95
N ASP A 113 -24.07 11.74 8.63
CA ASP A 113 -23.53 10.75 7.69
C ASP A 113 -22.02 10.54 7.87
N VAL A 114 -21.27 11.64 8.09
CA VAL A 114 -19.85 11.55 8.42
C VAL A 114 -19.66 10.70 9.68
N LYS A 115 -20.41 11.00 10.76
CA LYS A 115 -20.33 10.26 12.01
C LYS A 115 -20.65 8.77 11.85
N ARG A 116 -21.68 8.44 11.07
CA ARG A 116 -22.05 7.05 10.78
C ARG A 116 -20.93 6.34 10.02
N ARG A 117 -20.46 6.88 8.88
CA ARG A 117 -19.43 6.27 8.05
C ARG A 117 -18.10 6.09 8.79
N VAL A 118 -17.69 7.08 9.57
CA VAL A 118 -16.47 7.00 10.39
C VAL A 118 -16.62 5.95 11.47
N GLY A 119 -17.77 5.90 12.16
CA GLY A 119 -18.04 4.90 13.18
C GLY A 119 -17.94 3.48 12.62
N GLU A 120 -18.65 3.21 11.52
CA GLU A 120 -18.62 1.92 10.82
C GLU A 120 -17.18 1.53 10.42
N LYS A 121 -16.39 2.48 9.93
CA LYS A 121 -15.02 2.20 9.50
C LYS A 121 -14.08 1.94 10.67
N LEU A 122 -14.23 2.68 11.78
CA LEU A 122 -13.48 2.43 13.02
C LEU A 122 -13.82 1.06 13.63
N ASP A 123 -15.08 0.66 13.58
CA ASP A 123 -15.50 -0.67 14.04
C ASP A 123 -14.88 -1.77 13.18
N GLN A 124 -14.88 -1.62 11.85
CA GLN A 124 -14.30 -2.57 10.91
C GLN A 124 -12.78 -2.79 11.12
N VAL A 125 -12.05 -1.76 11.56
CA VAL A 125 -10.62 -1.89 11.85
C VAL A 125 -10.34 -2.20 13.33
N GLY A 126 -11.36 -2.47 14.13
CA GLY A 126 -11.21 -2.82 15.56
C GLY A 126 -10.77 -1.65 16.44
N LEU A 127 -11.26 -0.44 16.14
CA LEU A 127 -11.02 0.79 16.92
C LEU A 127 -12.32 1.36 17.48
N THR A 128 -13.32 0.51 17.76
CA THR A 128 -14.58 0.89 18.40
C THR A 128 -14.33 1.72 19.66
N GLY A 129 -15.01 2.87 19.78
CA GLY A 129 -14.89 3.77 20.92
C GLY A 129 -13.59 4.55 21.02
N MET A 130 -12.63 4.39 20.09
CA MET A 130 -11.32 5.07 20.12
C MET A 130 -11.31 6.41 19.37
N GLY A 131 -12.43 6.82 18.79
CA GLY A 131 -12.53 8.02 17.95
C GLY A 131 -12.09 9.31 18.62
N HIS A 132 -12.27 9.42 19.95
CA HIS A 132 -11.93 10.62 20.71
C HIS A 132 -10.44 10.78 21.03
N LYS A 133 -9.63 9.73 20.86
CA LYS A 133 -8.20 9.73 21.15
C LYS A 133 -7.41 10.48 20.08
N PHE A 134 -6.25 11.01 20.49
CA PHE A 134 -5.24 11.55 19.58
C PHE A 134 -4.22 10.49 19.16
N PRO A 135 -3.53 10.65 18.01
CA PRO A 135 -2.52 9.71 17.57
C PRO A 135 -1.44 9.41 18.61
N ALA A 136 -1.05 10.40 19.44
CA ALA A 136 -0.05 10.20 20.49
C ALA A 136 -0.47 9.18 21.57
N GLU A 137 -1.77 8.93 21.72
CA GLU A 137 -2.34 8.00 22.71
C GLU A 137 -2.50 6.58 22.16
N LEU A 138 -2.14 6.36 20.88
CA LEU A 138 -2.30 5.08 20.20
C LEU A 138 -0.99 4.30 20.14
N SER A 139 -1.11 2.96 20.26
CA SER A 139 0.00 2.06 19.91
C SER A 139 0.31 2.12 18.41
N GLY A 140 1.50 1.62 17.99
CA GLY A 140 1.89 1.57 16.58
C GLY A 140 0.85 0.85 15.70
N GLY A 141 0.38 -0.31 16.14
CA GLY A 141 -0.68 -1.06 15.43
C GLY A 141 -2.01 -0.33 15.37
N MET A 142 -2.42 0.40 16.42
CA MET A 142 -3.62 1.22 16.40
C MET A 142 -3.50 2.38 15.42
N LYS A 143 -2.32 3.02 15.31
CA LYS A 143 -2.05 4.07 14.32
C LYS A 143 -2.21 3.54 12.89
N LYS A 144 -1.67 2.34 12.61
CA LYS A 144 -1.82 1.68 11.30
C LYS A 144 -3.28 1.40 10.97
N ARG A 145 -4.05 0.88 11.95
CA ARG A 145 -5.50 0.64 11.79
C ARG A 145 -6.28 1.93 11.54
N ALA A 146 -5.98 3.01 12.25
CA ALA A 146 -6.61 4.32 12.02
C ALA A 146 -6.25 4.87 10.63
N GLY A 147 -4.99 4.73 10.18
CA GLY A 147 -4.56 5.07 8.83
C GLY A 147 -5.29 4.28 7.75
N LEU A 148 -5.50 2.97 7.98
CA LEU A 148 -6.28 2.12 7.08
C LEU A 148 -7.77 2.53 7.05
N ALA A 149 -8.38 2.83 8.20
CA ALA A 149 -9.74 3.35 8.26
C ALA A 149 -9.88 4.65 7.46
N ARG A 150 -8.94 5.60 7.62
CA ARG A 150 -8.92 6.85 6.84
C ARG A 150 -8.79 6.60 5.34
N ALA A 151 -7.94 5.64 4.94
CA ALA A 151 -7.79 5.29 3.53
C ALA A 151 -9.07 4.68 2.95
N LEU A 152 -9.77 3.84 3.72
CA LEU A 152 -10.94 3.11 3.25
C LEU A 152 -12.28 3.84 3.42
N VAL A 153 -12.34 4.96 4.16
CA VAL A 153 -13.62 5.66 4.44
C VAL A 153 -14.29 6.24 3.19
N MET A 154 -13.50 6.49 2.13
CA MET A 154 -13.96 6.94 0.82
C MET A 154 -14.33 5.79 -0.13
N GLU A 155 -14.16 4.53 0.29
CA GLU A 155 -14.41 3.33 -0.52
C GLU A 155 -13.67 3.38 -1.88
N PRO A 156 -12.34 3.48 -1.86
CA PRO A 156 -11.55 3.64 -3.07
C PRO A 156 -11.60 2.39 -3.95
N GLU A 157 -11.46 2.58 -5.27
CA GLU A 157 -11.30 1.48 -6.23
C GLU A 157 -9.90 0.85 -6.14
N ILE A 158 -8.90 1.66 -5.76
CA ILE A 158 -7.49 1.27 -5.70
C ILE A 158 -6.89 1.70 -4.36
N LEU A 159 -6.31 0.74 -3.64
CA LEU A 159 -5.59 0.99 -2.38
C LEU A 159 -4.10 0.73 -2.57
N LEU A 160 -3.30 1.78 -2.41
CA LEU A 160 -1.84 1.68 -2.38
C LEU A 160 -1.36 1.59 -0.93
N ILE A 161 -0.48 0.64 -0.64
CA ILE A 161 -0.05 0.31 0.72
C ILE A 161 1.48 0.30 0.76
N ASP A 162 2.07 1.24 1.47
CA ASP A 162 3.51 1.38 1.58
C ASP A 162 4.00 0.86 2.94
N GLU A 163 4.58 -0.33 2.95
CA GLU A 163 5.17 -1.00 4.12
C GLU A 163 4.30 -0.92 5.39
N PRO A 164 3.11 -1.54 5.41
CA PRO A 164 2.12 -1.35 6.47
C PRO A 164 2.57 -1.83 7.84
N THR A 165 3.49 -2.78 7.91
CA THR A 165 3.90 -3.51 9.11
C THR A 165 5.25 -3.09 9.66
N THR A 166 5.99 -2.25 8.95
CA THR A 166 7.30 -1.75 9.40
C THR A 166 7.21 -1.11 10.80
N GLY A 167 8.08 -1.59 11.70
CA GLY A 167 8.18 -1.12 13.08
C GLY A 167 7.16 -1.75 14.04
N LEU A 168 6.46 -2.80 13.62
CA LEU A 168 5.60 -3.62 14.47
C LEU A 168 6.29 -4.94 14.83
N ASP A 169 5.90 -5.51 15.97
CA ASP A 169 6.26 -6.88 16.31
C ASP A 169 5.54 -7.89 15.39
N PRO A 170 6.02 -9.14 15.27
CA PRO A 170 5.45 -10.12 14.33
C PRO A 170 3.97 -10.40 14.52
N LEU A 171 3.48 -10.41 15.77
CA LEU A 171 2.06 -10.68 16.05
C LEU A 171 1.18 -9.52 15.58
N MET A 172 1.62 -8.29 15.84
CA MET A 172 0.91 -7.10 15.37
C MET A 172 1.00 -6.96 13.85
N ALA A 173 2.15 -7.27 13.23
CA ALA A 173 2.31 -7.31 11.78
C ALA A 173 1.31 -8.27 11.13
N LYS A 174 1.21 -9.50 11.64
CA LYS A 174 0.21 -10.47 11.21
C LYS A 174 -1.22 -9.92 11.33
N THR A 175 -1.55 -9.26 12.44
CA THR A 175 -2.88 -8.67 12.64
C THR A 175 -3.22 -7.61 11.59
N ILE A 176 -2.24 -6.78 11.19
CA ILE A 176 -2.43 -5.78 10.12
C ILE A 176 -2.58 -6.45 8.76
N HIS A 177 -1.79 -7.49 8.45
CA HIS A 177 -1.94 -8.26 7.22
C HIS A 177 -3.32 -8.91 7.13
N ASP A 178 -3.76 -9.62 8.18
CA ASP A 178 -5.07 -10.26 8.25
C ASP A 178 -6.20 -9.22 8.04
N LEU A 179 -6.07 -8.03 8.63
CA LEU A 179 -7.02 -6.94 8.47
C LEU A 179 -7.06 -6.43 7.01
N ILE A 180 -5.91 -6.21 6.37
CA ILE A 180 -5.84 -5.80 4.97
C ILE A 180 -6.54 -6.82 4.07
N VAL A 181 -6.27 -8.11 4.27
CA VAL A 181 -6.93 -9.20 3.51
C VAL A 181 -8.43 -9.23 3.74
N ALA A 182 -8.88 -9.08 5.00
CA ALA A 182 -10.30 -9.04 5.33
C ALA A 182 -11.00 -7.85 4.63
N MET A 183 -10.39 -6.67 4.67
CA MET A 183 -10.92 -5.48 4.00
C MET A 183 -10.93 -5.64 2.47
N HIS A 184 -9.86 -6.20 1.89
CA HIS A 184 -9.80 -6.50 0.46
C HIS A 184 -10.92 -7.45 0.02
N LYS A 185 -11.15 -8.53 0.77
CA LYS A 185 -12.25 -9.47 0.50
C LYS A 185 -13.64 -8.84 0.63
N THR A 186 -13.79 -7.92 1.58
CA THR A 186 -15.09 -7.27 1.84
C THR A 186 -15.43 -6.21 0.78
N PHE A 187 -14.45 -5.41 0.35
CA PHE A 187 -14.68 -4.26 -0.52
C PHE A 187 -14.29 -4.47 -1.98
N GLY A 188 -13.47 -5.48 -2.30
CA GLY A 188 -13.12 -5.86 -3.67
C GLY A 188 -12.23 -4.85 -4.41
N PHE A 189 -11.56 -3.92 -3.71
CA PHE A 189 -10.67 -2.95 -4.34
C PHE A 189 -9.43 -3.64 -4.93
N THR A 190 -8.79 -3.01 -5.91
CA THR A 190 -7.44 -3.39 -6.35
C THR A 190 -6.43 -2.93 -5.32
N ALA A 191 -5.59 -3.82 -4.79
CA ALA A 191 -4.55 -3.46 -3.82
C ALA A 191 -3.15 -3.61 -4.41
N VAL A 192 -2.31 -2.60 -4.21
CA VAL A 192 -0.87 -2.68 -4.49
C VAL A 192 -0.12 -2.41 -3.20
N MET A 193 0.54 -3.43 -2.68
CA MET A 193 1.30 -3.35 -1.44
C MET A 193 2.81 -3.41 -1.73
N VAL A 194 3.57 -2.61 -1.03
CA VAL A 194 5.02 -2.73 -0.98
C VAL A 194 5.40 -3.34 0.36
N SER A 195 6.21 -4.38 0.33
CA SER A 195 6.71 -5.04 1.54
C SER A 195 8.07 -5.67 1.30
N HIS A 196 8.78 -5.94 2.38
CA HIS A 196 10.01 -6.74 2.41
C HIS A 196 9.89 -7.95 3.36
N GLU A 197 8.72 -8.17 3.93
CA GLU A 197 8.45 -9.24 4.90
C GLU A 197 8.14 -10.56 4.19
N ILE A 198 9.15 -11.40 4.07
CA ILE A 198 9.09 -12.75 3.50
C ILE A 198 9.25 -13.75 4.65
N PRO A 199 8.46 -14.83 4.71
CA PRO A 199 7.52 -15.34 3.69
C PRO A 199 6.06 -14.85 3.81
N GLU A 200 5.73 -14.00 4.78
CA GLU A 200 4.35 -13.65 5.16
C GLU A 200 3.53 -13.11 3.98
N ILE A 201 4.16 -12.33 3.09
CA ILE A 201 3.49 -11.72 1.94
C ILE A 201 2.91 -12.73 0.96
N PHE A 202 3.48 -13.93 0.87
CA PHE A 202 2.99 -14.97 -0.04
C PHE A 202 1.63 -15.53 0.38
N ALA A 203 1.35 -15.54 1.69
CA ALA A 203 0.07 -16.02 2.21
C ALA A 203 -1.09 -15.04 1.97
N ILE A 204 -0.78 -13.76 1.76
CA ILE A 204 -1.78 -12.71 1.67
C ILE A 204 -1.94 -12.13 0.27
N SER A 205 -1.00 -12.37 -0.65
CA SER A 205 -0.99 -11.80 -2.00
C SER A 205 -1.57 -12.75 -3.03
N ASP A 206 -2.36 -12.22 -3.97
CA ASP A 206 -2.74 -12.94 -5.19
C ASP A 206 -1.55 -12.99 -6.18
N TRP A 207 -0.84 -11.85 -6.32
CA TRP A 207 0.29 -11.67 -7.23
C TRP A 207 1.49 -11.09 -6.49
N VAL A 208 2.68 -11.47 -6.94
CA VAL A 208 3.94 -10.92 -6.45
C VAL A 208 4.76 -10.42 -7.63
N ALA A 209 5.32 -9.23 -7.50
CA ALA A 209 6.28 -8.66 -8.44
C ALA A 209 7.57 -8.32 -7.71
N MET A 210 8.73 -8.61 -8.28
CA MET A 210 10.04 -8.26 -7.72
C MET A 210 10.62 -7.05 -8.46
N LEU A 211 10.84 -5.97 -7.72
CA LEU A 211 11.62 -4.82 -8.20
C LEU A 211 13.08 -5.03 -7.82
N LYS A 212 13.96 -5.06 -8.82
CA LYS A 212 15.41 -5.21 -8.67
C LYS A 212 16.12 -4.22 -9.59
N GLU A 213 17.07 -3.46 -9.06
CA GLU A 213 17.86 -2.48 -9.82
C GLU A 213 17.03 -1.51 -10.67
N GLY A 214 15.85 -1.12 -10.15
CA GLY A 214 14.93 -0.20 -10.83
C GLY A 214 14.12 -0.80 -11.98
N LYS A 215 14.05 -2.14 -12.10
CA LYS A 215 13.25 -2.89 -13.09
C LYS A 215 12.41 -3.97 -12.43
N ILE A 216 11.33 -4.39 -13.08
CA ILE A 216 10.61 -5.60 -12.66
C ILE A 216 11.41 -6.82 -13.17
N ALA A 217 11.98 -7.56 -12.23
CA ALA A 217 12.72 -8.77 -12.52
C ALA A 217 11.77 -9.95 -12.83
N ALA A 218 10.67 -10.05 -12.09
CA ALA A 218 9.63 -11.05 -12.32
C ALA A 218 8.29 -10.59 -11.77
N MET A 219 7.20 -11.13 -12.31
CA MET A 219 5.84 -11.03 -11.77
C MET A 219 5.08 -12.31 -12.08
N ALA A 220 4.45 -12.88 -11.07
CA ALA A 220 3.65 -14.11 -11.20
C ALA A 220 2.57 -14.19 -10.10
N PRO A 221 1.54 -15.05 -10.24
CA PRO A 221 0.71 -15.48 -9.13
C PRO A 221 1.56 -15.94 -7.95
N SER A 222 1.13 -15.62 -6.72
CA SER A 222 1.92 -15.83 -5.50
C SER A 222 2.44 -17.29 -5.37
N GLN A 223 1.62 -18.28 -5.72
CA GLN A 223 2.02 -19.69 -5.65
C GLN A 223 3.11 -20.05 -6.67
N GLU A 224 3.00 -19.53 -7.89
CA GLU A 224 3.99 -19.75 -8.95
C GLU A 224 5.30 -19.02 -8.64
N PHE A 225 5.21 -17.80 -8.08
CA PHE A 225 6.38 -17.02 -7.69
C PHE A 225 7.25 -17.74 -6.65
N GLN A 226 6.63 -18.45 -5.70
CA GLN A 226 7.32 -19.27 -4.71
C GLN A 226 8.04 -20.50 -5.31
N GLN A 227 7.62 -20.97 -6.49
CA GLN A 227 8.19 -22.11 -7.19
C GLN A 227 9.24 -21.69 -8.23
N THR A 228 9.63 -20.42 -8.22
CA THR A 228 10.62 -19.90 -9.18
C THR A 228 11.93 -20.69 -9.12
N THR A 229 12.57 -20.83 -10.28
CA THR A 229 13.93 -21.39 -10.40
C THR A 229 14.98 -20.31 -10.67
N ASP A 230 14.56 -19.04 -10.75
CA ASP A 230 15.46 -17.90 -10.96
C ASP A 230 16.37 -17.73 -9.73
N PRO A 231 17.70 -17.81 -9.90
CA PRO A 231 18.64 -17.76 -8.78
C PRO A 231 18.57 -16.48 -7.98
N ASP A 232 18.35 -15.34 -8.65
CA ASP A 232 18.27 -14.03 -8.02
C ASP A 232 17.04 -13.87 -7.12
N ILE A 233 15.91 -14.45 -7.56
CA ILE A 233 14.67 -14.46 -6.80
C ILE A 233 14.78 -15.44 -5.62
N LEU A 234 15.34 -16.62 -5.87
CA LEU A 234 15.58 -17.64 -4.82
C LEU A 234 16.50 -17.10 -3.71
N GLU A 235 17.59 -16.41 -4.09
CA GLU A 235 18.45 -15.74 -3.10
C GLU A 235 17.66 -14.76 -2.23
N PHE A 236 16.84 -13.90 -2.86
CA PHE A 236 16.06 -12.92 -2.14
C PHE A 236 15.04 -13.56 -1.19
N ILE A 237 14.31 -14.58 -1.64
CA ILE A 237 13.33 -15.31 -0.83
C ILE A 237 14.00 -16.05 0.33
N SER A 238 15.13 -16.72 0.07
CA SER A 238 15.84 -17.52 1.09
C SER A 238 16.47 -16.65 2.17
N VAL A 239 17.06 -15.52 1.81
CA VAL A 239 17.64 -14.57 2.77
C VAL A 239 16.54 -13.94 3.62
N GLY A 240 15.42 -13.53 3.03
CA GLY A 240 14.26 -13.01 3.76
C GLY A 240 13.68 -14.03 4.74
N GLY A 241 13.50 -15.28 4.31
CA GLY A 241 13.01 -16.36 5.16
C GLY A 241 14.00 -16.77 6.26
N THR A 242 15.30 -16.71 6.01
CA THR A 242 16.35 -17.04 7.00
C THR A 242 16.41 -15.98 8.11
N VAL A 243 16.21 -14.71 7.79
CA VAL A 243 16.17 -13.65 8.82
C VAL A 243 15.00 -13.84 9.77
N ALA A 244 13.83 -14.25 9.26
CA ALA A 244 12.67 -14.58 10.08
C ALA A 244 12.93 -15.76 11.02
N LEU A 245 13.63 -16.81 10.55
CA LEU A 245 14.02 -17.97 11.35
C LEU A 245 15.06 -17.62 12.43
N VAL A 246 16.02 -16.74 12.15
CA VAL A 246 17.05 -16.32 13.12
C VAL A 246 16.45 -15.47 14.24
N HIS A 247 15.44 -14.65 13.97
CA HIS A 247 14.71 -13.94 15.03
C HIS A 247 13.89 -14.89 15.89
N ALA A 248 13.21 -15.87 15.30
CA ALA A 248 12.44 -16.86 16.06
C ALA A 248 13.30 -17.75 16.98
N VAL A 249 14.55 -18.01 16.60
CA VAL A 249 15.51 -18.82 17.41
C VAL A 249 16.20 -18.01 18.52
N ARG A 250 16.24 -16.67 18.43
CA ARG A 250 16.83 -15.83 19.47
C ARG A 250 15.88 -15.43 20.59
N GLU A 251 14.58 -15.62 20.40
CA GLU A 251 13.55 -15.34 21.40
C GLU A 251 13.00 -16.61 22.11
N GLY A 252 13.54 -17.79 21.81
CA GLY A 252 13.31 -19.06 22.51
C GLY A 252 14.53 -19.49 23.29
#